data_27bf63320a65e856813b9509fa0bc517
#
_entry.id   27bf63320a65e856813b9509fa0bc517
#
_cell.length_a   1.000
_cell.length_b   1.000
_cell.length_c   1.000
_cell.angle_alpha   90.00
_cell.angle_beta   90.00
_cell.angle_gamma   90.00
#
_symmetry.space_group_name_H-M   'P 1'
#
loop_
_entity.id
_entity.type
_entity.pdbx_description
1 polymer ?
#
loop_
_entity_poly.entity_id
_entity_poly.type
_entity_poly.pdbx_seq_one_letter_code
_entity_poly.pdbx_strand_id
1 'polypeptide(L)'
;MRDRGDGELQMTNSIEDRILIQEGDLTEMDTDAIVNAANNDLILGGGVAGAIRRKGGDQIQRECTAIGSIPVGYAAITSGGQLKARFVIHAASMALGGTTTAEALRHSTGHSLRIAAERGLKSIAFPAVGTGIAGFAMKECAEIMLREAARHLRDETSLEKIYFVLFDEHARSIFEQAWKRIQAEPAGTATSA
;
A
#
# COMPACT_ATOMS: atom_id res chain seq x y z
N MET A 1 3.26 -53.84 -0.29
CA MET A 1 3.39 -52.73 0.66
C MET A 1 3.36 -51.45 -0.19
N ARG A 2 2.25 -50.75 -0.21
CA ARG A 2 2.01 -49.62 -1.14
C ARG A 2 2.29 -48.34 -0.37
N ASP A 3 3.33 -47.65 -0.79
CA ASP A 3 3.69 -46.33 -0.34
C ASP A 3 2.67 -45.33 -0.93
N ARG A 4 1.93 -44.67 -0.05
CA ARG A 4 1.05 -43.55 -0.43
C ARG A 4 1.83 -42.30 -0.19
N GLY A 5 2.40 -41.75 -1.25
CA GLY A 5 2.91 -40.42 -1.25
C GLY A 5 1.78 -39.38 -0.95
N ASP A 6 1.82 -38.81 0.23
CA ASP A 6 0.99 -37.66 0.59
C ASP A 6 1.49 -36.45 -0.22
N GLY A 7 0.83 -36.24 -1.36
CA GLY A 7 0.97 -34.97 -2.08
C GLY A 7 0.31 -33.86 -1.27
N GLU A 8 1.08 -33.11 -0.50
CA GLU A 8 0.66 -31.79 -0.03
C GLU A 8 0.33 -30.93 -1.25
N LEU A 9 -0.96 -30.76 -1.50
CA LEU A 9 -1.46 -29.72 -2.39
C LEU A 9 -1.04 -28.39 -1.75
N GLN A 10 0.07 -27.80 -2.19
CA GLN A 10 0.34 -26.38 -2.00
C GLN A 10 -0.79 -25.62 -2.69
N MET A 11 -1.76 -25.19 -1.89
CA MET A 11 -2.77 -24.23 -2.33
C MET A 11 -2.00 -22.94 -2.67
N THR A 12 -1.70 -22.76 -3.96
CA THR A 12 -1.21 -21.48 -4.45
C THR A 12 -2.36 -20.50 -4.26
N ASN A 13 -2.27 -19.65 -3.20
CA ASN A 13 -3.22 -18.56 -3.01
C ASN A 13 -3.23 -17.72 -4.28
N SER A 14 -4.39 -17.63 -4.92
CA SER A 14 -4.55 -16.79 -6.11
C SER A 14 -4.24 -15.32 -5.76
N ILE A 15 -3.95 -14.49 -6.76
CA ILE A 15 -3.73 -13.05 -6.53
C ILE A 15 -4.99 -12.44 -5.90
N GLU A 16 -6.17 -12.95 -6.28
CA GLU A 16 -7.47 -12.55 -5.76
C GLU A 16 -7.58 -12.75 -4.24
N ASP A 17 -7.02 -13.84 -3.73
CA ASP A 17 -7.04 -14.15 -2.28
C ASP A 17 -6.01 -13.35 -1.49
N ARG A 18 -5.08 -12.69 -2.16
CA ARG A 18 -3.98 -11.92 -1.55
C ARG A 18 -4.26 -10.42 -1.48
N ILE A 19 -5.21 -9.90 -2.27
CA ILE A 19 -5.65 -8.49 -2.24
C ILE A 19 -6.98 -8.40 -1.50
N LEU A 20 -6.99 -7.67 -0.40
CA LEU A 20 -8.16 -7.49 0.45
C LEU A 20 -8.55 -6.01 0.53
N ILE A 21 -9.82 -5.73 0.34
CA ILE A 21 -10.38 -4.38 0.36
C ILE A 21 -11.37 -4.30 1.51
N GLN A 22 -11.17 -3.37 2.42
CA GLN A 22 -12.01 -3.22 3.61
C GLN A 22 -12.18 -1.76 4.02
N GLU A 23 -13.26 -1.46 4.72
CA GLU A 23 -13.42 -0.21 5.45
C GLU A 23 -12.74 -0.33 6.81
N GLY A 24 -12.13 0.75 7.30
CA GLY A 24 -11.55 0.77 8.63
C GLY A 24 -10.54 1.88 8.87
N ASP A 25 -9.94 1.83 10.04
CA ASP A 25 -8.84 2.71 10.45
C ASP A 25 -7.50 2.03 10.15
N LEU A 26 -6.76 2.59 9.23
CA LEU A 26 -5.44 2.08 8.84
C LEU A 26 -4.48 1.95 10.04
N THR A 27 -4.59 2.85 11.01
CA THR A 27 -3.71 2.87 12.20
C THR A 27 -4.00 1.75 13.20
N GLU A 28 -5.11 1.03 13.04
CA GLU A 28 -5.47 -0.14 13.85
C GLU A 28 -5.07 -1.48 13.20
N MET A 29 -4.53 -1.43 11.98
CA MET A 29 -4.13 -2.65 11.27
C MET A 29 -2.97 -3.35 11.98
N ASP A 30 -3.16 -4.65 12.20
CA ASP A 30 -2.13 -5.57 12.73
C ASP A 30 -1.45 -6.27 11.53
N THR A 31 -0.73 -5.48 10.75
CA THR A 31 0.06 -5.93 9.59
C THR A 31 1.53 -5.65 9.84
N ASP A 32 2.43 -6.27 9.08
CA ASP A 32 3.86 -5.98 9.20
C ASP A 32 4.15 -4.51 8.91
N ALA A 33 3.49 -3.94 7.91
CA ALA A 33 3.60 -2.51 7.59
C ALA A 33 2.25 -1.88 7.25
N ILE A 34 2.10 -0.59 7.58
CA ILE A 34 1.08 0.28 7.00
C ILE A 34 1.76 1.34 6.13
N VAL A 35 1.03 1.85 5.14
CA VAL A 35 1.53 2.90 4.24
C VAL A 35 0.96 4.25 4.62
N ASN A 36 1.84 5.23 4.74
CA ASN A 36 1.48 6.64 4.90
C ASN A 36 1.42 7.32 3.53
N ALA A 37 0.32 8.03 3.25
CA ALA A 37 0.24 8.98 2.13
C ALA A 37 1.09 10.21 2.46
N ALA A 38 2.33 10.21 1.99
CA ALA A 38 3.36 11.16 2.38
C ALA A 38 3.62 12.22 1.30
N ASN A 39 4.18 13.35 1.75
CA ASN A 39 4.90 14.28 0.90
C ASN A 39 6.40 13.90 0.85
N ASN A 40 7.11 14.49 -0.10
CA ASN A 40 8.55 14.24 -0.32
C ASN A 40 9.46 14.64 0.85
N ASP A 41 9.04 15.58 1.71
CA ASP A 41 9.81 16.03 2.87
C ASP A 41 9.53 15.17 4.13
N LEU A 42 8.66 14.16 4.00
CA LEU A 42 8.28 13.22 5.06
C LEU A 42 7.73 13.92 6.32
N ILE A 43 7.06 15.05 6.15
CA ILE A 43 6.44 15.79 7.24
C ILE A 43 5.04 15.21 7.50
N LEU A 44 4.83 14.65 8.69
CA LEU A 44 3.55 14.11 9.10
C LEU A 44 2.60 15.25 9.53
N GLY A 45 1.80 15.72 8.59
CA GLY A 45 0.84 16.81 8.78
C GLY A 45 -0.56 16.32 9.15
N GLY A 46 -1.55 16.54 8.26
CA GLY A 46 -2.95 16.17 8.45
C GLY A 46 -3.32 14.79 7.89
N GLY A 47 -4.62 14.47 7.90
CA GLY A 47 -5.16 13.22 7.34
C GLY A 47 -4.56 11.96 7.95
N VAL A 48 -4.26 10.97 7.11
CA VAL A 48 -3.64 9.70 7.52
C VAL A 48 -2.30 9.93 8.22
N ALA A 49 -1.45 10.83 7.72
CA ALA A 49 -0.17 11.15 8.33
C ALA A 49 -0.33 11.69 9.76
N GLY A 50 -1.31 12.57 9.97
CA GLY A 50 -1.62 13.08 11.32
C GLY A 50 -2.16 12.00 12.26
N ALA A 51 -2.96 11.06 11.77
CA ALA A 51 -3.44 9.92 12.55
C ALA A 51 -2.28 9.00 12.96
N ILE A 52 -1.39 8.69 12.02
CA ILE A 52 -0.17 7.90 12.26
C ILE A 52 0.70 8.56 13.33
N ARG A 53 0.92 9.88 13.24
CA ARG A 53 1.71 10.62 14.24
C ARG A 53 1.07 10.57 15.62
N ARG A 54 -0.25 10.81 15.71
CA ARG A 54 -0.96 10.81 17.01
C ARG A 54 -0.93 9.45 17.69
N LYS A 55 -1.14 8.36 16.94
CA LYS A 55 -1.20 6.99 17.49
C LYS A 55 0.16 6.32 17.59
N GLY A 56 1.04 6.54 16.62
CA GLY A 56 2.39 5.96 16.58
C GLY A 56 3.43 6.73 17.40
N GLY A 57 3.12 7.97 17.75
CA GLY A 57 3.99 8.85 18.55
C GLY A 57 5.03 9.61 17.70
N ASP A 58 5.70 10.56 18.36
CA ASP A 58 6.69 11.46 17.71
C ASP A 58 7.96 10.76 17.23
N GLN A 59 8.19 9.51 17.64
CA GLN A 59 9.32 8.72 17.18
C GLN A 59 9.31 8.59 15.65
N ILE A 60 8.14 8.33 15.05
CA ILE A 60 8.01 8.19 13.59
C ILE A 60 8.46 9.47 12.90
N GLN A 61 8.04 10.66 13.39
CA GLN A 61 8.47 11.93 12.81
C GLN A 61 9.98 12.17 13.00
N ARG A 62 10.56 11.80 14.13
CA ARG A 62 12.01 11.89 14.33
C ARG A 62 12.79 11.04 13.34
N GLU A 63 12.32 9.82 13.08
CA GLU A 63 12.91 8.92 12.08
C GLU A 63 12.77 9.51 10.66
N CYS A 64 11.58 10.04 10.30
CA CYS A 64 11.39 10.76 9.05
C CYS A 64 12.35 11.93 8.89
N THR A 65 12.53 12.73 9.94
CA THR A 65 13.46 13.86 9.95
C THR A 65 14.91 13.42 9.75
N ALA A 66 15.30 12.29 10.32
CA ALA A 66 16.63 11.70 10.15
C ALA A 66 16.87 11.18 8.73
N ILE A 67 15.82 10.66 8.06
CA ILE A 67 15.88 10.25 6.64
C ILE A 67 16.02 11.48 5.74
N GLY A 68 15.33 12.56 6.06
CA GLY A 68 15.28 13.76 5.22
C GLY A 68 14.32 13.63 4.04
N SER A 69 14.47 14.54 3.05
CA SER A 69 13.63 14.53 1.86
C SER A 69 13.99 13.38 0.91
N ILE A 70 12.96 12.82 0.27
CA ILE A 70 13.10 11.79 -0.77
C ILE A 70 12.45 12.28 -2.06
N PRO A 71 12.81 11.75 -3.24
CA PRO A 71 12.14 12.13 -4.49
C PRO A 71 10.67 11.75 -4.49
N VAL A 72 9.82 12.55 -5.14
CA VAL A 72 8.43 12.20 -5.45
C VAL A 72 8.40 10.92 -6.29
N GLY A 73 7.49 10.02 -5.99
CA GLY A 73 7.43 8.67 -6.59
C GLY A 73 8.23 7.61 -5.82
N TYR A 74 9.00 8.00 -4.81
CA TYR A 74 9.72 7.06 -3.95
C TYR A 74 8.99 6.83 -2.62
N ALA A 75 9.51 5.91 -1.83
CA ALA A 75 9.03 5.66 -0.48
C ALA A 75 10.23 5.44 0.47
N ALA A 76 10.00 5.68 1.75
CA ALA A 76 10.95 5.42 2.82
C ALA A 76 10.27 4.64 3.94
N ILE A 77 11.02 3.95 4.79
CA ILE A 77 10.48 3.14 5.87
C ILE A 77 11.00 3.61 7.23
N THR A 78 10.09 3.65 8.21
CA THR A 78 10.39 3.90 9.62
C THR A 78 9.86 2.76 10.48
N SER A 79 10.17 2.78 11.78
CA SER A 79 9.46 1.95 12.74
C SER A 79 7.97 2.35 12.83
N GLY A 80 7.13 1.44 13.33
CA GLY A 80 5.72 1.71 13.62
C GLY A 80 5.48 2.51 14.91
N GLY A 81 6.54 2.79 15.69
CA GLY A 81 6.39 3.45 16.98
C GLY A 81 5.46 2.67 17.93
N GLN A 82 4.35 3.30 18.34
CA GLN A 82 3.34 2.70 19.22
C GLN A 82 2.17 2.04 18.43
N LEU A 83 2.22 2.00 17.11
CA LEU A 83 1.22 1.32 16.29
C LEU A 83 1.31 -0.21 16.46
N LYS A 84 0.24 -0.94 16.11
CA LYS A 84 0.29 -2.40 16.00
C LYS A 84 1.20 -2.86 14.85
N ALA A 85 1.18 -2.13 13.74
CA ALA A 85 2.09 -2.36 12.62
C ALA A 85 3.54 -2.12 13.03
N ARG A 86 4.42 -3.04 12.65
CA ARG A 86 5.86 -2.98 12.98
C ARG A 86 6.57 -1.81 12.28
N PHE A 87 6.10 -1.47 11.09
CA PHE A 87 6.70 -0.44 10.23
C PHE A 87 5.66 0.50 9.65
N VAL A 88 6.11 1.72 9.33
CA VAL A 88 5.38 2.65 8.43
C VAL A 88 6.22 2.87 7.19
N ILE A 89 5.62 2.65 6.02
CA ILE A 89 6.22 2.96 4.72
C ILE A 89 5.59 4.26 4.21
N HIS A 90 6.40 5.28 4.03
CA HIS A 90 5.99 6.63 3.65
C HIS A 90 6.07 6.77 2.14
N ALA A 91 4.95 6.65 1.44
CA ALA A 91 4.85 6.77 -0.01
C ALA A 91 4.75 8.24 -0.42
N ALA A 92 5.82 8.82 -0.93
CA ALA A 92 5.88 10.21 -1.36
C ALA A 92 5.20 10.40 -2.72
N SER A 93 3.87 10.52 -2.73
CA SER A 93 3.09 10.71 -3.95
C SER A 93 2.98 12.18 -4.41
N MET A 94 3.48 13.12 -3.61
CA MET A 94 3.44 14.56 -3.91
C MET A 94 4.61 15.30 -3.26
N ALA A 95 4.94 16.47 -3.78
CA ALA A 95 5.77 17.45 -3.06
C ALA A 95 4.96 18.08 -1.91
N LEU A 96 5.64 18.60 -0.89
CA LEU A 96 4.99 19.32 0.21
C LEU A 96 4.16 20.50 -0.33
N GLY A 97 2.87 20.50 -0.03
CA GLY A 97 1.92 21.52 -0.55
C GLY A 97 1.53 21.34 -2.02
N GLY A 98 2.00 20.27 -2.68
CA GLY A 98 1.68 19.95 -4.06
C GLY A 98 0.47 19.01 -4.21
N THR A 99 0.29 18.52 -5.43
CA THR A 99 -0.74 17.55 -5.81
C THR A 99 -0.12 16.22 -6.21
N THR A 100 -0.88 15.13 -6.06
CA THR A 100 -0.49 13.80 -6.52
C THR A 100 -0.75 13.69 -8.03
N THR A 101 0.20 13.12 -8.77
CA THR A 101 0.03 12.72 -10.18
C THR A 101 -0.14 11.20 -10.30
N ALA A 102 -0.72 10.74 -11.41
CA ALA A 102 -0.86 9.30 -11.68
C ALA A 102 0.50 8.57 -11.69
N GLU A 103 1.52 9.21 -12.26
CA GLU A 103 2.89 8.68 -12.31
C GLU A 103 3.51 8.57 -10.91
N ALA A 104 3.42 9.63 -10.11
CA ALA A 104 3.95 9.66 -8.73
C ALA A 104 3.24 8.61 -7.84
N LEU A 105 1.92 8.47 -7.99
CA LEU A 105 1.14 7.47 -7.27
C LEU A 105 1.56 6.05 -7.66
N ARG A 106 1.70 5.76 -8.95
CA ARG A 106 2.15 4.47 -9.46
C ARG A 106 3.52 4.11 -8.91
N HIS A 107 4.48 5.01 -9.04
CA HIS A 107 5.86 4.77 -8.61
C HIS A 107 5.97 4.61 -7.10
N SER A 108 5.34 5.46 -6.30
CA SER A 108 5.41 5.38 -4.84
C SER A 108 4.69 4.14 -4.29
N THR A 109 3.60 3.71 -4.93
CA THR A 109 2.92 2.43 -4.61
C THR A 109 3.84 1.25 -4.90
N GLY A 110 4.40 1.17 -6.11
CA GLY A 110 5.33 0.10 -6.50
C GLY A 110 6.60 0.07 -5.64
N HIS A 111 7.15 1.25 -5.28
CA HIS A 111 8.31 1.33 -4.40
C HIS A 111 7.99 0.88 -2.97
N SER A 112 6.81 1.21 -2.46
CA SER A 112 6.36 0.72 -1.15
C SER A 112 6.27 -0.80 -1.10
N LEU A 113 5.73 -1.43 -2.14
CA LEU A 113 5.64 -2.88 -2.27
C LEU A 113 7.03 -3.53 -2.33
N ARG A 114 7.97 -2.94 -3.09
CA ARG A 114 9.35 -3.43 -3.15
C ARG A 114 10.05 -3.36 -1.80
N ILE A 115 9.97 -2.24 -1.09
CA ILE A 115 10.56 -2.10 0.25
C ILE A 115 10.02 -3.19 1.19
N ALA A 116 8.71 -3.45 1.15
CA ALA A 116 8.10 -4.50 1.97
C ALA A 116 8.65 -5.88 1.61
N ALA A 117 8.73 -6.21 0.32
CA ALA A 117 9.26 -7.48 -0.16
C ALA A 117 10.75 -7.67 0.17
N GLU A 118 11.59 -6.67 -0.09
CA GLU A 118 13.03 -6.69 0.22
C GLU A 118 13.32 -6.87 1.72
N ARG A 119 12.39 -6.45 2.57
CA ARG A 119 12.46 -6.66 4.03
C ARG A 119 11.83 -7.96 4.49
N GLY A 120 11.36 -8.80 3.58
CA GLY A 120 10.75 -10.09 3.91
C GLY A 120 9.39 -9.95 4.63
N LEU A 121 8.71 -8.80 4.51
CA LEU A 121 7.41 -8.60 5.14
C LEU A 121 6.34 -9.46 4.46
N LYS A 122 5.37 -9.92 5.25
CA LYS A 122 4.28 -10.80 4.80
C LYS A 122 2.99 -10.06 4.52
N SER A 123 2.80 -8.92 5.16
CA SER A 123 1.56 -8.13 5.05
C SER A 123 1.83 -6.63 5.01
N ILE A 124 1.06 -5.94 4.16
CA ILE A 124 1.10 -4.48 4.02
C ILE A 124 -0.32 -3.93 3.86
N ALA A 125 -0.60 -2.79 4.47
CA ALA A 125 -1.89 -2.12 4.34
C ALA A 125 -1.73 -0.69 3.79
N PHE A 126 -2.51 -0.39 2.76
CA PHE A 126 -2.53 0.91 2.06
C PHE A 126 -3.81 1.69 2.35
N PRO A 127 -3.74 3.01 2.52
CA PRO A 127 -4.90 3.89 2.35
C PRO A 127 -5.10 4.20 0.85
N ALA A 128 -6.16 4.95 0.51
CA ALA A 128 -6.28 5.57 -0.81
C ALA A 128 -5.29 6.76 -0.92
N VAL A 129 -4.07 6.47 -1.33
CA VAL A 129 -2.97 7.45 -1.37
C VAL A 129 -3.30 8.60 -2.32
N GLY A 130 -3.09 9.85 -1.87
CA GLY A 130 -3.28 11.05 -2.67
C GLY A 130 -4.73 11.56 -2.78
N THR A 131 -5.73 10.84 -2.31
CA THR A 131 -7.15 11.22 -2.46
C THR A 131 -7.66 12.21 -1.41
N GLY A 132 -6.92 12.41 -0.33
CA GLY A 132 -7.26 13.36 0.72
C GLY A 132 -6.87 14.80 0.34
N ILE A 133 -5.94 15.40 1.08
CA ILE A 133 -5.49 16.79 0.89
C ILE A 133 -4.98 17.05 -0.54
N ALA A 134 -4.33 16.07 -1.18
CA ALA A 134 -3.79 16.18 -2.53
C ALA A 134 -4.87 16.13 -3.64
N GLY A 135 -6.12 15.79 -3.32
CA GLY A 135 -7.28 15.88 -4.21
C GLY A 135 -7.27 14.96 -5.43
N PHE A 136 -6.48 13.88 -5.44
CA PHE A 136 -6.44 12.93 -6.55
C PHE A 136 -7.77 12.16 -6.66
N ALA A 137 -8.21 11.86 -7.89
CA ALA A 137 -9.49 11.22 -8.12
C ALA A 137 -9.52 9.78 -7.57
N MET A 138 -10.51 9.47 -6.70
CA MET A 138 -10.62 8.18 -6.02
C MET A 138 -10.66 6.98 -6.99
N LYS A 139 -11.42 7.09 -8.11
CA LYS A 139 -11.53 6.01 -9.11
C LYS A 139 -10.18 5.71 -9.78
N GLU A 140 -9.45 6.74 -10.15
CA GLU A 140 -8.12 6.61 -10.75
C GLU A 140 -7.10 6.10 -9.76
N CYS A 141 -7.18 6.55 -8.50
CA CYS A 141 -6.38 6.04 -7.40
C CYS A 141 -6.56 4.53 -7.24
N ALA A 142 -7.80 4.06 -7.15
CA ALA A 142 -8.12 2.64 -7.02
C ALA A 142 -7.53 1.82 -8.19
N GLU A 143 -7.73 2.28 -9.42
CA GLU A 143 -7.23 1.62 -10.62
C GLU A 143 -5.70 1.47 -10.59
N ILE A 144 -4.98 2.57 -10.33
CA ILE A 144 -3.51 2.59 -10.31
C ILE A 144 -2.98 1.69 -9.21
N MET A 145 -3.45 1.84 -7.97
CA MET A 145 -2.91 1.12 -6.83
C MET A 145 -3.19 -0.38 -6.91
N LEU A 146 -4.39 -0.78 -7.33
CA LEU A 146 -4.76 -2.19 -7.49
C LEU A 146 -3.96 -2.86 -8.61
N ARG A 147 -3.73 -2.18 -9.75
CA ARG A 147 -2.89 -2.70 -10.83
C ARG A 147 -1.44 -2.89 -10.38
N GLU A 148 -0.88 -1.94 -9.63
CA GLU A 148 0.48 -2.07 -9.09
C GLU A 148 0.58 -3.24 -8.10
N ALA A 149 -0.41 -3.42 -7.22
CA ALA A 149 -0.47 -4.55 -6.30
C ALA A 149 -0.56 -5.88 -7.04
N ALA A 150 -1.47 -5.99 -8.02
CA ALA A 150 -1.62 -7.20 -8.83
C ALA A 150 -0.37 -7.50 -9.65
N ARG A 151 0.30 -6.49 -10.22
CA ARG A 151 1.56 -6.64 -10.93
C ARG A 151 2.65 -7.19 -10.01
N HIS A 152 2.81 -6.60 -8.83
CA HIS A 152 3.80 -7.02 -7.84
C HIS A 152 3.61 -8.47 -7.39
N LEU A 153 2.36 -8.91 -7.23
CA LEU A 153 2.04 -10.26 -6.80
C LEU A 153 2.23 -11.34 -7.89
N ARG A 154 2.46 -10.96 -9.15
CA ARG A 154 2.84 -11.89 -10.24
C ARG A 154 4.31 -12.25 -10.21
N ASP A 155 5.13 -11.39 -9.62
CA ASP A 155 6.56 -11.60 -9.44
C ASP A 155 6.82 -12.35 -8.12
N GLU A 156 8.03 -12.86 -7.95
CA GLU A 156 8.45 -13.45 -6.69
C GLU A 156 8.48 -12.38 -5.59
N THR A 157 7.72 -12.61 -4.51
CA THR A 157 7.59 -11.67 -3.40
C THR A 157 7.32 -12.38 -2.10
N SER A 158 7.82 -11.80 -0.99
CA SER A 158 7.51 -12.27 0.37
C SER A 158 6.10 -11.92 0.83
N LEU A 159 5.44 -10.95 0.17
CA LEU A 159 4.12 -10.48 0.57
C LEU A 159 3.05 -11.56 0.35
N GLU A 160 2.35 -11.92 1.40
CA GLU A 160 1.23 -12.87 1.38
C GLU A 160 -0.11 -12.16 1.30
N LYS A 161 -0.23 -10.95 1.90
CA LYS A 161 -1.46 -10.16 1.93
C LYS A 161 -1.18 -8.67 1.70
N ILE A 162 -1.98 -8.07 0.83
CA ILE A 162 -2.02 -6.62 0.58
C ILE A 162 -3.43 -6.15 0.90
N TYR A 163 -3.54 -5.25 1.87
CA TYR A 163 -4.81 -4.66 2.28
C TYR A 163 -4.96 -3.25 1.71
N PHE A 164 -6.16 -2.93 1.24
CA PHE A 164 -6.60 -1.56 0.99
C PHE A 164 -7.63 -1.21 2.05
N VAL A 165 -7.27 -0.29 2.94
CA VAL A 165 -8.08 0.11 4.09
C VAL A 165 -8.63 1.50 3.83
N LEU A 166 -9.93 1.57 3.55
CA LEU A 166 -10.62 2.76 3.11
C LEU A 166 -11.39 3.39 4.28
N PHE A 167 -11.46 4.72 4.27
CA PHE A 167 -12.04 5.47 5.38
C PHE A 167 -13.57 5.31 5.49
N ASP A 168 -14.25 5.06 4.35
CA ASP A 168 -15.70 4.93 4.29
C ASP A 168 -16.17 3.91 3.24
N GLU A 169 -17.45 3.56 3.33
CA GLU A 169 -18.12 2.63 2.42
C GLU A 169 -18.06 3.07 0.96
N HIS A 170 -18.15 4.39 0.69
CA HIS A 170 -18.10 4.91 -0.67
C HIS A 170 -16.74 4.62 -1.34
N ALA A 171 -15.64 4.93 -0.64
CA ALA A 171 -14.29 4.64 -1.11
C ALA A 171 -14.07 3.12 -1.26
N ARG A 172 -14.55 2.31 -0.29
CA ARG A 172 -14.50 0.85 -0.36
C ARG A 172 -15.19 0.32 -1.62
N SER A 173 -16.41 0.77 -1.87
CA SER A 173 -17.18 0.36 -3.06
C SER A 173 -16.46 0.70 -4.37
N ILE A 174 -15.80 1.86 -4.46
CA ILE A 174 -15.02 2.25 -5.64
C ILE A 174 -13.84 1.29 -5.87
N PHE A 175 -13.10 0.95 -4.81
CA PHE A 175 -11.99 0.00 -4.90
C PHE A 175 -12.46 -1.41 -5.29
N GLU A 176 -13.55 -1.90 -4.70
CA GLU A 176 -14.13 -3.21 -5.04
C GLU A 176 -14.58 -3.28 -6.52
N GLN A 177 -15.21 -2.21 -7.02
CA GLN A 177 -15.61 -2.12 -8.43
C GLN A 177 -14.41 -2.09 -9.37
N ALA A 178 -13.36 -1.34 -9.00
CA ALA A 178 -12.12 -1.32 -9.76
C ALA A 178 -11.46 -2.70 -9.79
N TRP A 179 -11.42 -3.40 -8.65
CA TRP A 179 -10.84 -4.73 -8.56
C TRP A 179 -11.59 -5.76 -9.41
N LYS A 180 -12.92 -5.76 -9.39
CA LYS A 180 -13.75 -6.61 -10.25
C LYS A 180 -13.47 -6.39 -11.73
N ARG A 181 -13.27 -5.14 -12.16
CA ARG A 181 -12.92 -4.83 -13.56
C ARG A 181 -11.54 -5.38 -13.92
N ILE A 182 -10.55 -5.17 -13.07
CA ILE A 182 -9.16 -5.64 -13.30
C ILE A 182 -9.12 -7.17 -13.39
N GLN A 183 -9.85 -7.87 -12.54
CA GLN A 183 -9.97 -9.34 -12.58
C GLN A 183 -10.64 -9.86 -13.87
N ALA A 184 -11.59 -9.12 -14.43
CA ALA A 184 -12.30 -9.49 -15.65
C ALA A 184 -11.51 -9.25 -16.95
N GLU A 185 -10.38 -8.53 -16.88
CA GLU A 185 -9.53 -8.28 -18.04
C GLU A 185 -8.77 -9.56 -18.44
N PRO A 186 -8.73 -9.91 -19.74
CA PRO A 186 -7.95 -11.05 -20.18
C PRO A 186 -6.46 -10.85 -19.86
N ALA A 187 -5.82 -11.92 -19.37
CA ALA A 187 -4.39 -11.93 -19.10
C ALA A 187 -3.61 -11.63 -20.40
N GLY A 188 -3.18 -10.38 -20.61
CA GLY A 188 -2.42 -9.98 -21.80
C GLY A 188 -2.54 -8.53 -22.24
N THR A 189 -3.48 -7.75 -21.69
CA THR A 189 -3.60 -6.32 -22.02
C THR A 189 -2.87 -5.43 -20.99
N ALA A 190 -1.58 -5.68 -20.77
CA ALA A 190 -0.73 -4.68 -20.15
C ALA A 190 -0.47 -3.60 -21.21
N THR A 191 -1.32 -2.58 -21.25
CA THR A 191 -1.09 -1.40 -22.09
C THR A 191 0.17 -0.70 -21.58
N SER A 192 1.23 -0.80 -22.38
CA SER A 192 2.42 0.04 -22.27
C SER A 192 1.99 1.47 -22.62
N ALA A 193 1.91 2.34 -21.64
CA ALA A 193 1.89 3.79 -21.81
C ALA A 193 2.72 4.43 -20.71
#